data_2713296c3482bdde57fd03e2c75cde15
#
_entry.id   2713296c3482bdde57fd03e2c75cde15
#
_cell.length_a   1.000
_cell.length_b   1.000
_cell.length_c   1.000
_cell.angle_alpha   90.00
_cell.angle_beta   90.00
_cell.angle_gamma   90.00
#
_symmetry.space_group_name_H-M   'P 1'
#
loop_
_entity.id
_entity.type
_entity.pdbx_description
1 polymer ?
#
loop_
_entity_poly.entity_id
_entity_poly.type
_entity_poly.pdbx_seq_one_letter_code
_entity_poly.pdbx_strand_id
1 'polypeptide(L)'
;MATPEKNTDAVYDASTLGTPKMLVLGLQHLFAMFGATVLVPAITGLNVSTTLLFAGLGTLLFHLITGRKVPAFLGSSFAFLGAYGLVTASGQDIPLTYSCFGVAVAGLVYLVLALFFKLFGARKVMRFFPPIVTGPIIICIGLSLAGSAVNNCRGNWWVALVAILVVVACNIWGKGMVKIVPILLGVIASYLFAMVVDPAARAKVAQTVAEADWIGLPVIWGNTAFSIFGKDFDSGMLLTAIITIAPISLATVVEHIGDICAISSTVGKNYVADPGLHRTLVGDGLATTMAALFGAPANTTYGENTGVLALSKVYDPKVIRLAALFAIILSFCPKFAALIVAMPAATMGGVSLVLYGMISAVGVRNVVENNVDFTKSRNVLVAAMIMGLAVGVTYNGAIVIPVGGVTISLSGLAVAALVGILMNAVLPGKDYEFGTNELGDTAVNFGTRAE
;
A
#
# COMPACT_ATOMS: atom_id res chain seq x y z
N MET A 1 -24.41 -9.52 28.03
CA MET A 1 -23.00 -9.35 27.66
C MET A 1 -22.43 -10.73 27.42
N ALA A 2 -22.34 -11.15 26.16
CA ALA A 2 -21.65 -12.40 25.81
C ALA A 2 -20.14 -12.09 25.84
N THR A 3 -19.41 -12.77 26.69
CA THR A 3 -17.93 -12.79 26.63
C THR A 3 -17.53 -13.23 25.24
N PRO A 4 -16.60 -12.53 24.55
CA PRO A 4 -16.12 -13.00 23.26
C PRO A 4 -15.58 -14.42 23.46
N GLU A 5 -16.13 -15.39 22.75
CA GLU A 5 -15.61 -16.76 22.72
C GLU A 5 -14.11 -16.66 22.37
N LYS A 6 -13.27 -17.06 23.30
CA LYS A 6 -11.85 -17.24 23.03
C LYS A 6 -11.76 -18.23 21.88
N ASN A 7 -11.32 -17.74 20.72
CA ASN A 7 -11.13 -18.54 19.51
C ASN A 7 -10.07 -19.61 19.85
N THR A 8 -10.53 -20.80 20.24
CA THR A 8 -9.70 -21.91 20.78
C THR A 8 -8.66 -22.41 19.77
N ASP A 9 -8.79 -22.02 18.49
CA ASP A 9 -7.90 -22.43 17.39
C ASP A 9 -6.84 -21.37 17.04
N ALA A 10 -6.80 -20.21 17.73
CA ALA A 10 -5.86 -19.14 17.42
C ALA A 10 -4.46 -19.43 17.95
N VAL A 11 -3.46 -19.35 17.09
CA VAL A 11 -2.05 -19.60 17.42
C VAL A 11 -1.29 -18.27 17.52
N TYR A 12 -0.87 -17.92 18.74
CA TYR A 12 -0.08 -16.72 19.02
C TYR A 12 1.42 -17.00 19.15
N ASP A 13 1.83 -18.25 19.25
CA ASP A 13 3.22 -18.70 19.17
C ASP A 13 3.36 -19.78 18.10
N ALA A 14 3.87 -19.39 16.95
CA ALA A 14 4.06 -20.30 15.82
C ALA A 14 5.11 -21.38 16.08
N SER A 15 5.97 -21.23 17.10
CA SER A 15 6.97 -22.24 17.46
C SER A 15 6.31 -23.58 17.81
N THR A 16 5.08 -23.54 18.30
CA THR A 16 4.28 -24.74 18.66
C THR A 16 3.87 -25.57 17.43
N LEU A 17 3.89 -24.97 16.23
CA LEU A 17 3.50 -25.64 14.98
C LEU A 17 4.63 -26.46 14.35
N GLY A 18 5.87 -26.26 14.83
CA GLY A 18 7.07 -26.83 14.23
C GLY A 18 7.56 -26.09 12.99
N THR A 19 8.86 -26.21 12.71
CA THR A 19 9.56 -25.49 11.62
C THR A 19 8.92 -25.69 10.23
N PRO A 20 8.53 -26.91 9.80
CA PRO A 20 7.95 -27.08 8.47
C PRO A 20 6.67 -26.28 8.23
N LYS A 21 5.76 -26.28 9.23
CA LYS A 21 4.51 -25.50 9.14
C LYS A 21 4.77 -23.99 9.16
N MET A 22 5.72 -23.51 9.96
CA MET A 22 6.12 -22.10 9.96
C MET A 22 6.67 -21.67 8.60
N LEU A 23 7.50 -22.49 7.95
CA LEU A 23 8.03 -22.19 6.62
C LEU A 23 6.90 -22.10 5.58
N VAL A 24 5.95 -23.04 5.60
CA VAL A 24 4.79 -23.00 4.70
C VAL A 24 3.95 -21.74 4.93
N LEU A 25 3.69 -21.38 6.18
CA LEU A 25 2.97 -20.15 6.52
C LEU A 25 3.73 -18.89 6.07
N GLY A 26 5.06 -18.85 6.24
CA GLY A 26 5.91 -17.77 5.72
C GLY A 26 5.81 -17.64 4.20
N LEU A 27 5.81 -18.76 3.48
CA LEU A 27 5.58 -18.79 2.03
C LEU A 27 4.17 -18.31 1.65
N GLN A 28 3.15 -18.66 2.41
CA GLN A 28 1.78 -18.15 2.19
C GLN A 28 1.73 -16.63 2.27
N HIS A 29 2.35 -16.04 3.30
CA HIS A 29 2.43 -14.59 3.45
C HIS A 29 3.28 -13.94 2.35
N LEU A 30 4.36 -14.57 1.91
CA LEU A 30 5.14 -14.12 0.76
C LEU A 30 4.27 -14.05 -0.51
N PHE A 31 3.55 -15.13 -0.81
CA PHE A 31 2.70 -15.18 -2.00
C PHE A 31 1.50 -14.24 -1.93
N ALA A 32 0.95 -14.00 -0.75
CA ALA A 32 -0.16 -13.05 -0.57
C ALA A 32 0.26 -11.61 -0.90
N MET A 33 1.44 -11.18 -0.41
CA MET A 33 1.95 -9.83 -0.67
C MET A 33 2.53 -9.69 -2.08
N PHE A 34 2.94 -10.80 -2.68
CA PHE A 34 3.78 -10.80 -3.87
C PHE A 34 3.14 -10.06 -5.04
N GLY A 35 1.89 -10.39 -5.37
CA GLY A 35 1.19 -9.81 -6.52
C GLY A 35 1.10 -8.29 -6.46
N ALA A 36 0.75 -7.75 -5.30
CA ALA A 36 0.66 -6.31 -5.07
C ALA A 36 2.06 -5.64 -5.07
N THR A 37 3.04 -6.25 -4.37
CA THR A 37 4.38 -5.68 -4.22
C THR A 37 5.11 -5.54 -5.55
N VAL A 38 5.03 -6.52 -6.45
CA VAL A 38 5.76 -6.48 -7.73
C VAL A 38 5.04 -5.67 -8.81
N LEU A 39 3.76 -5.41 -8.63
CA LEU A 39 2.96 -4.68 -9.62
C LEU A 39 3.36 -3.19 -9.68
N VAL A 40 3.66 -2.57 -8.54
CA VAL A 40 4.09 -1.16 -8.50
C VAL A 40 5.38 -0.93 -9.31
N PRO A 41 6.50 -1.64 -9.07
CA PRO A 41 7.70 -1.45 -9.89
C PRO A 41 7.49 -1.83 -11.35
N ALA A 42 6.66 -2.83 -11.66
CA ALA A 42 6.34 -3.19 -13.04
C ALA A 42 5.61 -2.07 -13.79
N ILE A 43 4.76 -1.30 -13.12
CA ILE A 43 4.03 -0.17 -13.72
C ILE A 43 4.91 1.09 -13.80
N THR A 44 5.72 1.35 -12.77
CA THR A 44 6.48 2.60 -12.63
C THR A 44 7.85 2.56 -13.28
N GLY A 45 8.36 1.39 -13.61
CA GLY A 45 9.74 1.20 -14.10
C GLY A 45 10.79 1.16 -12.99
N LEU A 46 10.40 1.18 -11.71
CA LEU A 46 11.31 0.95 -10.59
C LEU A 46 11.85 -0.48 -10.60
N ASN A 47 12.97 -0.68 -9.90
CA ASN A 47 13.62 -1.99 -9.89
C ASN A 47 12.90 -3.00 -8.99
N VAL A 48 12.48 -4.14 -9.57
CA VAL A 48 11.74 -5.21 -8.87
C VAL A 48 12.58 -5.86 -7.77
N SER A 49 13.87 -6.14 -8.04
CA SER A 49 14.77 -6.73 -7.04
C SER A 49 14.96 -5.81 -5.83
N THR A 50 15.19 -4.51 -6.08
CA THR A 50 15.28 -3.50 -5.01
C THR A 50 13.97 -3.42 -4.24
N THR A 51 12.84 -3.47 -4.91
CA THR A 51 11.51 -3.45 -4.28
C THR A 51 11.32 -4.63 -3.31
N LEU A 52 11.63 -5.85 -3.74
CA LEU A 52 11.54 -7.04 -2.90
C LEU A 52 12.49 -6.97 -1.70
N LEU A 53 13.72 -6.49 -1.92
CA LEU A 53 14.67 -6.28 -0.83
C LEU A 53 14.10 -5.36 0.25
N PHE A 54 13.60 -4.18 -0.17
CA PHE A 54 13.14 -3.17 0.79
C PHE A 54 11.73 -3.44 1.32
N ALA A 55 10.90 -4.23 0.66
CA ALA A 55 9.69 -4.79 1.27
C ALA A 55 10.05 -5.72 2.44
N GLY A 56 11.04 -6.61 2.24
CA GLY A 56 11.54 -7.48 3.31
C GLY A 56 12.25 -6.71 4.43
N LEU A 57 13.22 -5.86 4.11
CA LEU A 57 13.96 -5.06 5.10
C LEU A 57 13.04 -4.08 5.84
N GLY A 58 12.11 -3.42 5.11
CA GLY A 58 11.11 -2.53 5.69
C GLY A 58 10.20 -3.25 6.69
N THR A 59 9.74 -4.46 6.34
CA THR A 59 8.95 -5.30 7.25
C THR A 59 9.75 -5.66 8.52
N LEU A 60 11.01 -6.04 8.38
CA LEU A 60 11.87 -6.35 9.54
C LEU A 60 12.12 -5.13 10.40
N LEU A 61 12.37 -3.96 9.79
CA LEU A 61 12.54 -2.69 10.50
C LEU A 61 11.25 -2.29 11.25
N PHE A 62 10.09 -2.42 10.60
CA PHE A 62 8.79 -2.19 11.23
C PHE A 62 8.60 -3.08 12.46
N HIS A 63 8.89 -4.38 12.34
CA HIS A 63 8.80 -5.31 13.46
C HIS A 63 9.76 -4.94 14.59
N LEU A 64 10.96 -4.47 14.29
CA LEU A 64 11.92 -4.02 15.30
C LEU A 64 11.37 -2.82 16.08
N ILE A 65 10.85 -1.80 15.39
CA ILE A 65 10.33 -0.57 15.98
C ILE A 65 9.06 -0.82 16.79
N THR A 66 8.19 -1.71 16.30
CA THR A 66 6.95 -2.10 16.98
C THR A 66 7.15 -3.13 18.10
N GLY A 67 8.40 -3.45 18.45
CA GLY A 67 8.74 -4.43 19.48
C GLY A 67 8.35 -5.86 19.13
N ARG A 68 8.28 -6.19 17.83
CA ARG A 68 7.90 -7.50 17.29
C ARG A 68 6.47 -7.95 17.67
N LYS A 69 5.58 -6.99 17.95
CA LYS A 69 4.21 -7.27 18.41
C LYS A 69 3.21 -7.38 17.26
N VAL A 70 3.32 -6.49 16.25
CA VAL A 70 2.32 -6.34 15.19
C VAL A 70 2.64 -7.28 14.03
N PRO A 71 1.75 -8.21 13.65
CA PRO A 71 1.96 -9.13 12.54
C PRO A 71 1.58 -8.50 11.18
N ALA A 72 2.17 -7.35 10.86
CA ALA A 72 1.98 -6.67 9.57
C ALA A 72 3.14 -6.97 8.62
N PHE A 73 2.86 -7.19 7.35
CA PHE A 73 3.82 -7.17 6.25
C PHE A 73 3.76 -5.80 5.57
N LEU A 74 4.91 -5.25 5.20
CA LEU A 74 5.01 -4.00 4.44
C LEU A 74 5.43 -4.30 3.01
N GLY A 75 4.70 -3.74 2.06
CA GLY A 75 5.02 -3.84 0.64
C GLY A 75 4.75 -2.53 -0.09
N SER A 76 4.76 -2.55 -1.42
CA SER A 76 4.68 -1.34 -2.24
C SER A 76 3.36 -0.61 -2.12
N SER A 77 3.38 0.69 -1.83
CA SER A 77 2.18 1.53 -1.74
C SER A 77 1.68 1.95 -3.12
N PHE A 78 0.40 1.70 -3.37
CA PHE A 78 -0.28 2.13 -4.60
C PHE A 78 -0.62 3.63 -4.60
N ALA A 79 -0.79 4.24 -3.45
CA ALA A 79 -1.13 5.66 -3.35
C ALA A 79 -0.05 6.58 -3.96
N PHE A 80 1.20 6.11 -4.00
CA PHE A 80 2.31 6.85 -4.59
C PHE A 80 2.52 6.57 -6.08
N LEU A 81 1.70 5.76 -6.76
CA LEU A 81 1.88 5.47 -8.19
C LEU A 81 1.96 6.74 -9.04
N GLY A 82 1.08 7.72 -8.78
CA GLY A 82 1.12 9.01 -9.44
C GLY A 82 2.38 9.84 -9.17
N ALA A 83 3.13 9.53 -8.13
CA ALA A 83 4.37 10.20 -7.78
C ALA A 83 5.55 9.84 -8.73
N TYR A 84 5.48 8.69 -9.38
CA TYR A 84 6.55 8.20 -10.26
C TYR A 84 6.37 8.55 -11.74
N GLY A 85 5.32 9.30 -12.08
CA GLY A 85 5.06 9.78 -13.44
C GLY A 85 4.85 11.30 -13.48
N LEU A 86 5.54 12.04 -12.63
CA LEU A 86 5.39 13.48 -12.53
C LEU A 86 6.04 14.21 -13.72
N VAL A 87 5.39 15.30 -14.14
CA VAL A 87 5.91 16.23 -15.14
C VAL A 87 5.99 17.62 -14.53
N THR A 88 6.99 18.39 -14.92
CA THR A 88 7.09 19.81 -14.56
C THR A 88 6.01 20.63 -15.30
N ALA A 89 5.78 21.88 -14.88
CA ALA A 89 4.87 22.78 -15.58
C ALA A 89 5.29 23.07 -17.03
N SER A 90 6.57 22.92 -17.36
CA SER A 90 7.11 23.03 -18.72
C SER A 90 6.95 21.76 -19.56
N GLY A 91 6.33 20.70 -19.00
CA GLY A 91 6.14 19.42 -19.69
C GLY A 91 7.36 18.50 -19.67
N GLN A 92 8.36 18.79 -18.84
CA GLN A 92 9.53 17.94 -18.68
C GLN A 92 9.26 16.82 -17.68
N ASP A 93 9.59 15.58 -18.02
CA ASP A 93 9.50 14.43 -17.11
C ASP A 93 10.43 14.59 -15.91
N ILE A 94 9.92 14.32 -14.71
CA ILE A 94 10.74 14.26 -13.50
C ILE A 94 11.34 12.86 -13.39
N PRO A 95 12.68 12.71 -13.38
CA PRO A 95 13.32 11.41 -13.25
C PRO A 95 12.87 10.66 -12.00
N LEU A 96 12.78 9.34 -12.08
CA LEU A 96 12.36 8.47 -10.97
C LEU A 96 13.20 8.67 -9.69
N THR A 97 14.47 9.01 -9.84
CA THR A 97 15.38 9.28 -8.71
C THR A 97 14.96 10.50 -7.89
N TYR A 98 14.48 11.58 -8.54
CA TYR A 98 13.92 12.74 -7.86
C TYR A 98 12.56 12.39 -7.20
N SER A 99 11.73 11.63 -7.90
CA SER A 99 10.46 11.14 -7.33
C SER A 99 10.71 10.26 -6.11
N CYS A 100 11.69 9.37 -6.15
CA CYS A 100 12.11 8.56 -5.01
C CYS A 100 12.56 9.42 -3.83
N PHE A 101 13.30 10.52 -4.08
CA PHE A 101 13.66 11.44 -3.01
C PHE A 101 12.44 12.14 -2.40
N GLY A 102 11.49 12.56 -3.21
CA GLY A 102 10.21 13.11 -2.76
C GLY A 102 9.42 12.12 -1.90
N VAL A 103 9.39 10.84 -2.28
CA VAL A 103 8.79 9.75 -1.50
C VAL A 103 9.55 9.52 -0.18
N ALA A 104 10.87 9.62 -0.18
CA ALA A 104 11.66 9.52 1.05
C ALA A 104 11.27 10.62 2.06
N VAL A 105 11.08 11.85 1.57
CA VAL A 105 10.59 12.97 2.39
C VAL A 105 9.15 12.72 2.87
N ALA A 106 8.27 12.15 2.02
CA ALA A 106 6.93 11.75 2.42
C ALA A 106 6.95 10.75 3.61
N GLY A 107 7.89 9.81 3.61
CA GLY A 107 8.13 8.91 4.75
C GLY A 107 8.52 9.66 6.04
N LEU A 108 9.25 10.78 5.95
CA LEU A 108 9.56 11.61 7.12
C LEU A 108 8.33 12.34 7.68
N VAL A 109 7.30 12.64 6.86
CA VAL A 109 6.04 13.21 7.33
C VAL A 109 5.34 12.27 8.31
N TYR A 110 5.45 10.95 8.13
CA TYR A 110 4.94 9.97 9.10
C TYR A 110 5.56 10.15 10.50
N LEU A 111 6.86 10.48 10.55
CA LEU A 111 7.55 10.70 11.83
C LEU A 111 7.00 11.93 12.55
N VAL A 112 6.68 12.99 11.79
CA VAL A 112 6.05 14.20 12.35
C VAL A 112 4.68 13.86 12.91
N LEU A 113 3.85 13.11 12.17
CA LEU A 113 2.54 12.67 12.65
C LEU A 113 2.67 11.71 13.83
N ALA A 114 3.63 10.79 13.81
CA ALA A 114 3.92 9.91 14.95
C ALA A 114 4.27 10.70 16.22
N LEU A 115 5.00 11.81 16.07
CA LEU A 115 5.27 12.72 17.19
C LEU A 115 3.97 13.33 17.74
N PHE A 116 3.04 13.77 16.89
CA PHE A 116 1.74 14.25 17.35
C PHE A 116 0.96 13.15 18.09
N PHE A 117 0.95 11.91 17.57
CA PHE A 117 0.34 10.78 18.27
C PHE A 117 0.97 10.51 19.63
N LYS A 118 2.29 10.65 19.74
CA LYS A 118 3.03 10.47 21.01
C LYS A 118 2.73 11.58 22.02
N LEU A 119 2.69 12.85 21.56
CA LEU A 119 2.53 14.00 22.44
C LEU A 119 1.08 14.21 22.89
N PHE A 120 0.12 14.06 21.98
CA PHE A 120 -1.28 14.37 22.21
C PHE A 120 -2.14 13.13 22.49
N GLY A 121 -1.62 11.93 22.22
CA GLY A 121 -2.31 10.65 22.36
C GLY A 121 -3.24 10.34 21.15
N ALA A 122 -3.45 9.03 20.91
CA ALA A 122 -4.20 8.54 19.77
C ALA A 122 -5.63 9.13 19.71
N ARG A 123 -6.36 9.16 20.82
CA ARG A 123 -7.75 9.64 20.86
C ARG A 123 -7.91 11.08 20.38
N LYS A 124 -6.96 11.98 20.68
CA LYS A 124 -7.04 13.39 20.26
C LYS A 124 -6.71 13.58 18.80
N VAL A 125 -5.67 12.86 18.32
CA VAL A 125 -5.22 12.97 16.92
C VAL A 125 -6.21 12.30 15.97
N MET A 126 -6.77 11.14 16.35
CA MET A 126 -7.78 10.44 15.55
C MET A 126 -9.05 11.24 15.27
N ARG A 127 -9.35 12.27 16.05
CA ARG A 127 -10.48 13.19 15.76
C ARG A 127 -10.36 13.89 14.40
N PHE A 128 -9.16 13.98 13.85
CA PHE A 128 -8.93 14.52 12.52
C PHE A 128 -9.14 13.48 11.42
N PHE A 129 -9.13 12.20 11.76
CA PHE A 129 -9.21 11.04 10.87
C PHE A 129 -10.43 10.14 11.17
N PRO A 130 -11.64 10.67 11.31
CA PRO A 130 -12.82 9.83 11.51
C PRO A 130 -13.17 9.06 10.22
N PRO A 131 -13.99 8.01 10.28
CA PRO A 131 -14.37 7.19 9.12
C PRO A 131 -14.98 7.97 7.96
N ILE A 132 -15.65 9.11 8.23
CA ILE A 132 -16.15 10.01 7.18
C ILE A 132 -15.01 10.68 6.36
N VAL A 133 -13.81 10.74 6.89
CA VAL A 133 -12.62 11.23 6.18
C VAL A 133 -11.85 10.05 5.59
N THR A 134 -11.58 9.02 6.41
CA THR A 134 -10.72 7.90 6.02
C THR A 134 -11.35 7.03 4.94
N GLY A 135 -12.64 6.70 5.07
CA GLY A 135 -13.35 5.88 4.10
C GLY A 135 -13.34 6.47 2.68
N PRO A 136 -13.82 7.70 2.47
CA PRO A 136 -13.78 8.34 1.15
C PRO A 136 -12.37 8.49 0.57
N ILE A 137 -11.33 8.74 1.38
CA ILE A 137 -9.94 8.79 0.90
C ILE A 137 -9.51 7.42 0.37
N ILE A 138 -9.76 6.33 1.10
CA ILE A 138 -9.42 4.96 0.68
C ILE A 138 -10.20 4.59 -0.60
N ILE A 139 -11.50 4.93 -0.69
CA ILE A 139 -12.29 4.75 -1.92
C ILE A 139 -11.58 5.41 -3.11
N CYS A 140 -11.12 6.65 -2.92
CA CYS A 140 -10.50 7.43 -3.97
C CYS A 140 -9.11 6.93 -4.36
N ILE A 141 -8.34 6.29 -3.46
CA ILE A 141 -7.06 5.68 -3.82
C ILE A 141 -7.28 4.67 -4.95
N GLY A 142 -8.21 3.74 -4.78
CA GLY A 142 -8.49 2.74 -5.81
C GLY A 142 -9.09 3.34 -7.09
N LEU A 143 -10.09 4.22 -6.98
CA LEU A 143 -10.76 4.82 -8.14
C LEU A 143 -9.83 5.69 -8.98
N SER A 144 -8.93 6.45 -8.35
CA SER A 144 -7.97 7.30 -9.07
C SER A 144 -6.99 6.50 -9.93
N LEU A 145 -6.73 5.25 -9.57
CA LEU A 145 -5.82 4.36 -10.28
C LEU A 145 -6.52 3.53 -11.36
N ALA A 146 -7.86 3.41 -11.33
CA ALA A 146 -8.62 2.55 -12.24
C ALA A 146 -8.40 2.91 -13.72
N GLY A 147 -8.23 4.20 -14.04
CA GLY A 147 -7.94 4.66 -15.39
C GLY A 147 -6.63 4.08 -15.96
N SER A 148 -5.57 4.01 -15.16
CA SER A 148 -4.29 3.42 -15.57
C SER A 148 -4.41 1.92 -15.83
N ALA A 149 -5.18 1.20 -15.00
CA ALA A 149 -5.44 -0.22 -15.20
C ALA A 149 -6.19 -0.48 -16.51
N VAL A 150 -7.23 0.32 -16.80
CA VAL A 150 -7.97 0.24 -18.08
C VAL A 150 -7.05 0.51 -19.27
N ASN A 151 -6.17 1.52 -19.18
CA ASN A 151 -5.20 1.80 -20.25
C ASN A 151 -4.27 0.62 -20.50
N ASN A 152 -3.79 -0.05 -19.47
CA ASN A 152 -2.97 -1.26 -19.60
C ASN A 152 -3.74 -2.44 -20.21
N CYS A 153 -5.07 -2.53 -20.03
CA CYS A 153 -5.91 -3.56 -20.64
C CYS A 153 -6.10 -3.36 -22.17
N ARG A 154 -6.00 -2.13 -22.68
CA ARG A 154 -6.30 -1.78 -24.07
C ARG A 154 -5.49 -2.57 -25.10
N GLY A 155 -4.26 -2.96 -24.75
CA GLY A 155 -3.41 -3.74 -25.66
C GLY A 155 -3.96 -5.13 -26.00
N ASN A 156 -4.62 -5.79 -25.03
CA ASN A 156 -5.26 -7.09 -25.21
C ASN A 156 -6.28 -7.40 -24.11
N TRP A 157 -7.54 -7.07 -24.37
CA TRP A 157 -8.62 -7.31 -23.40
C TRP A 157 -8.85 -8.80 -23.04
N TRP A 158 -8.52 -9.73 -23.93
CA TRP A 158 -8.66 -11.15 -23.65
C TRP A 158 -7.70 -11.59 -22.54
N VAL A 159 -6.46 -11.14 -22.60
CA VAL A 159 -5.45 -11.40 -21.55
C VAL A 159 -5.88 -10.78 -20.23
N ALA A 160 -6.37 -9.53 -20.25
CA ALA A 160 -6.89 -8.85 -19.07
C ALA A 160 -8.13 -9.58 -18.49
N LEU A 161 -9.04 -10.05 -19.33
CA LEU A 161 -10.23 -10.77 -18.92
C LEU A 161 -9.89 -12.10 -18.23
N VAL A 162 -8.90 -12.85 -18.75
CA VAL A 162 -8.40 -14.07 -18.08
C VAL A 162 -7.89 -13.75 -16.69
N ALA A 163 -7.11 -12.66 -16.52
CA ALA A 163 -6.63 -12.24 -15.20
C ALA A 163 -7.81 -11.97 -14.25
N ILE A 164 -8.78 -11.17 -14.67
CA ILE A 164 -9.95 -10.79 -13.88
C ILE A 164 -10.76 -12.03 -13.48
N LEU A 165 -11.09 -12.89 -14.45
CA LEU A 165 -11.90 -14.07 -14.20
C LEU A 165 -11.22 -15.05 -13.24
N VAL A 166 -9.91 -15.26 -13.38
CA VAL A 166 -9.17 -16.16 -12.47
C VAL A 166 -9.11 -15.57 -11.06
N VAL A 167 -8.83 -14.27 -10.90
CA VAL A 167 -8.83 -13.63 -9.58
C VAL A 167 -10.20 -13.76 -8.92
N VAL A 168 -11.29 -13.46 -9.65
CA VAL A 168 -12.65 -13.56 -9.12
C VAL A 168 -13.00 -15.01 -8.77
N ALA A 169 -12.69 -15.96 -9.66
CA ALA A 169 -12.96 -17.37 -9.42
C ALA A 169 -12.23 -17.90 -8.18
N CYS A 170 -10.95 -17.55 -8.04
CA CYS A 170 -10.14 -17.95 -6.88
C CYS A 170 -10.66 -17.34 -5.57
N ASN A 171 -11.14 -16.10 -5.60
CA ASN A 171 -11.71 -15.44 -4.42
C ASN A 171 -13.05 -16.06 -3.99
N ILE A 172 -13.94 -16.37 -4.94
CA ILE A 172 -15.32 -16.81 -4.65
C ILE A 172 -15.38 -18.33 -4.38
N TRP A 173 -14.78 -19.12 -5.27
CA TRP A 173 -14.87 -20.58 -5.20
C TRP A 173 -13.59 -21.25 -4.68
N GLY A 174 -12.51 -20.49 -4.54
CA GLY A 174 -11.23 -21.00 -4.04
C GLY A 174 -11.33 -21.48 -2.60
N LYS A 175 -10.57 -22.53 -2.27
CA LYS A 175 -10.41 -23.08 -0.91
C LYS A 175 -8.93 -23.14 -0.54
N GLY A 176 -8.62 -23.02 0.74
CA GLY A 176 -7.24 -23.10 1.24
C GLY A 176 -6.32 -22.08 0.56
N MET A 177 -5.20 -22.55 0.02
CA MET A 177 -4.19 -21.71 -0.64
C MET A 177 -4.73 -20.92 -1.83
N VAL A 178 -5.61 -21.48 -2.63
CA VAL A 178 -6.20 -20.81 -3.82
C VAL A 178 -6.91 -19.51 -3.43
N LYS A 179 -7.63 -19.52 -2.30
CA LYS A 179 -8.29 -18.32 -1.78
C LYS A 179 -7.33 -17.29 -1.19
N ILE A 180 -6.14 -17.72 -0.77
CA ILE A 180 -5.13 -16.84 -0.16
C ILE A 180 -4.34 -16.05 -1.23
N VAL A 181 -4.12 -16.63 -2.41
CA VAL A 181 -3.23 -16.06 -3.45
C VAL A 181 -3.93 -15.79 -4.79
N PRO A 182 -5.14 -15.22 -4.80
CA PRO A 182 -5.94 -15.06 -6.02
C PRO A 182 -5.25 -14.16 -7.05
N ILE A 183 -4.60 -13.08 -6.60
CA ILE A 183 -3.88 -12.12 -7.45
C ILE A 183 -2.73 -12.82 -8.17
N LEU A 184 -1.91 -13.58 -7.44
CA LEU A 184 -0.80 -14.34 -8.02
C LEU A 184 -1.29 -15.35 -9.06
N LEU A 185 -2.37 -16.07 -8.77
CA LEU A 185 -2.95 -17.05 -9.71
C LEU A 185 -3.50 -16.35 -10.95
N GLY A 186 -4.12 -15.19 -10.81
CA GLY A 186 -4.56 -14.36 -11.92
C GLY A 186 -3.42 -13.88 -12.80
N VAL A 187 -2.32 -13.42 -12.19
CA VAL A 187 -1.08 -13.08 -12.90
C VAL A 187 -0.56 -14.28 -13.69
N ILE A 188 -0.34 -15.42 -13.04
CA ILE A 188 0.20 -16.61 -13.67
C ILE A 188 -0.67 -17.08 -14.84
N ALA A 189 -1.98 -17.21 -14.62
CA ALA A 189 -2.90 -17.69 -15.64
C ALA A 189 -2.96 -16.77 -16.86
N SER A 190 -3.08 -15.45 -16.65
CA SER A 190 -3.13 -14.50 -17.77
C SER A 190 -1.78 -14.34 -18.46
N TYR A 191 -0.69 -14.44 -17.71
CA TYR A 191 0.65 -14.42 -18.27
C TYR A 191 0.90 -15.62 -19.21
N LEU A 192 0.55 -16.83 -18.74
CA LEU A 192 0.62 -18.04 -19.56
C LEU A 192 -0.30 -17.96 -20.78
N PHE A 193 -1.51 -17.44 -20.61
CA PHE A 193 -2.42 -17.21 -21.73
C PHE A 193 -1.83 -16.23 -22.75
N ALA A 194 -1.24 -15.12 -22.30
CA ALA A 194 -0.57 -14.16 -23.16
C ALA A 194 0.59 -14.81 -23.94
N MET A 195 1.37 -15.70 -23.31
CA MET A 195 2.46 -16.44 -23.97
C MET A 195 1.97 -17.33 -25.11
N VAL A 196 0.71 -17.80 -25.04
CA VAL A 196 0.10 -18.62 -26.10
C VAL A 196 -0.44 -17.76 -27.23
N VAL A 197 -1.15 -16.67 -26.90
CA VAL A 197 -1.90 -15.89 -27.88
C VAL A 197 -1.12 -14.71 -28.50
N ASP A 198 -0.02 -14.29 -27.86
CA ASP A 198 0.78 -13.14 -28.29
C ASP A 198 2.28 -13.57 -28.51
N PRO A 199 2.66 -13.82 -29.79
CA PRO A 199 4.04 -14.19 -30.12
C PRO A 199 5.07 -13.11 -29.72
N ALA A 200 4.68 -11.80 -29.78
CA ALA A 200 5.60 -10.71 -29.42
C ALA A 200 5.85 -10.69 -27.91
N ALA A 201 4.81 -10.86 -27.09
CA ALA A 201 4.96 -11.00 -25.64
C ALA A 201 5.86 -12.22 -25.31
N ARG A 202 5.64 -13.35 -25.96
CA ARG A 202 6.48 -14.55 -25.78
C ARG A 202 7.95 -14.30 -26.11
N ALA A 203 8.24 -13.65 -27.23
CA ALA A 203 9.62 -13.34 -27.66
C ALA A 203 10.29 -12.40 -26.64
N LYS A 204 9.59 -11.34 -26.21
CA LYS A 204 10.07 -10.38 -25.19
C LYS A 204 10.43 -11.11 -23.89
N VAL A 205 9.54 -11.97 -23.39
CA VAL A 205 9.76 -12.72 -22.16
C VAL A 205 10.97 -13.63 -22.30
N ALA A 206 11.04 -14.40 -23.39
CA ALA A 206 12.15 -15.32 -23.64
C ALA A 206 13.50 -14.59 -23.67
N GLN A 207 13.56 -13.44 -24.35
CA GLN A 207 14.76 -12.62 -24.42
C GLN A 207 15.14 -12.05 -23.06
N THR A 208 14.23 -11.35 -22.39
CA THR A 208 14.50 -10.68 -21.11
C THR A 208 14.93 -11.67 -20.03
N VAL A 209 14.32 -12.86 -20.00
CA VAL A 209 14.68 -13.89 -19.02
C VAL A 209 16.00 -14.57 -19.39
N ALA A 210 16.31 -14.74 -20.68
CA ALA A 210 17.58 -15.33 -21.11
C ALA A 210 18.77 -14.44 -20.76
N GLU A 211 18.63 -13.13 -20.94
CA GLU A 211 19.67 -12.12 -20.66
C GLU A 211 19.92 -11.88 -19.16
N ALA A 212 18.98 -12.23 -18.30
CA ALA A 212 19.09 -12.01 -16.86
C ALA A 212 19.96 -13.07 -16.17
N ASP A 213 20.75 -12.64 -15.20
CA ASP A 213 21.56 -13.51 -14.35
C ASP A 213 20.72 -14.26 -13.30
N TRP A 214 21.20 -15.39 -12.82
CA TRP A 214 20.57 -16.13 -11.72
C TRP A 214 20.78 -15.47 -10.36
N ILE A 215 21.96 -14.87 -10.14
CA ILE A 215 22.34 -14.22 -8.89
C ILE A 215 22.91 -12.85 -9.22
N GLY A 216 22.40 -11.81 -8.53
CA GLY A 216 22.87 -10.44 -8.71
C GLY A 216 22.55 -9.56 -7.50
N LEU A 217 23.18 -8.39 -7.45
CA LEU A 217 22.90 -7.42 -6.40
C LEU A 217 21.55 -6.73 -6.68
N PRO A 218 20.65 -6.65 -5.69
CA PRO A 218 19.33 -6.10 -5.90
C PRO A 218 19.30 -4.57 -5.96
N VAL A 219 20.37 -3.87 -5.58
CA VAL A 219 20.45 -2.41 -5.58
C VAL A 219 21.39 -1.93 -6.69
N ILE A 220 20.89 -1.04 -7.54
CA ILE A 220 21.64 -0.36 -8.59
C ILE A 220 21.86 1.09 -8.16
N TRP A 221 23.11 1.51 -7.96
CA TRP A 221 23.42 2.84 -7.42
C TRP A 221 22.82 3.98 -8.23
N GLY A 222 22.84 3.90 -9.57
CA GLY A 222 22.26 4.90 -10.45
C GLY A 222 20.75 5.09 -10.31
N ASN A 223 20.03 4.10 -9.75
CA ASN A 223 18.59 4.16 -9.52
C ASN A 223 18.24 4.69 -8.12
N THR A 224 19.24 4.88 -7.25
CA THR A 224 19.01 5.41 -5.90
C THR A 224 18.71 6.90 -5.92
N ALA A 225 17.96 7.39 -4.92
CA ALA A 225 17.73 8.81 -4.74
C ALA A 225 19.04 9.61 -4.51
N PHE A 226 20.11 8.95 -4.06
CA PHE A 226 21.43 9.59 -3.87
C PHE A 226 22.11 9.95 -5.19
N SER A 227 21.75 9.31 -6.30
CA SER A 227 22.33 9.58 -7.62
C SER A 227 22.00 10.96 -8.18
N ILE A 228 20.98 11.66 -7.61
CA ILE A 228 20.64 13.04 -8.02
C ILE A 228 21.73 14.04 -7.65
N PHE A 229 22.53 13.76 -6.61
CA PHE A 229 23.61 14.67 -6.15
C PHE A 229 24.85 14.55 -7.03
N GLY A 230 24.72 14.90 -8.30
CA GLY A 230 25.77 14.85 -9.32
C GLY A 230 25.95 16.19 -10.04
N LYS A 231 26.61 16.15 -11.20
CA LYS A 231 26.87 17.36 -12.02
C LYS A 231 25.61 18.02 -12.57
N ASP A 232 24.54 17.23 -12.76
CA ASP A 232 23.26 17.67 -13.33
C ASP A 232 22.18 17.87 -12.27
N PHE A 233 22.58 18.20 -11.03
CA PHE A 233 21.65 18.41 -9.93
C PHE A 233 20.77 19.64 -10.16
N ASP A 234 19.43 19.42 -10.18
CA ASP A 234 18.42 20.47 -10.30
C ASP A 234 17.62 20.61 -8.99
N SER A 235 17.90 21.69 -8.27
CA SER A 235 17.23 22.01 -7.00
C SER A 235 15.74 22.36 -7.19
N GLY A 236 15.35 22.95 -8.34
CA GLY A 236 13.97 23.26 -8.65
C GLY A 236 13.15 21.99 -8.87
N MET A 237 13.70 21.04 -9.62
CA MET A 237 13.10 19.73 -9.85
C MET A 237 12.98 18.94 -8.54
N LEU A 238 14.00 18.97 -7.68
CA LEU A 238 13.96 18.33 -6.37
C LEU A 238 12.86 18.92 -5.48
N LEU A 239 12.78 20.24 -5.41
CA LEU A 239 11.76 20.92 -4.61
C LEU A 239 10.35 20.65 -5.13
N THR A 240 10.18 20.64 -6.46
CA THR A 240 8.93 20.26 -7.11
C THR A 240 8.50 18.84 -6.74
N ALA A 241 9.41 17.87 -6.81
CA ALA A 241 9.14 16.50 -6.41
C ALA A 241 8.73 16.40 -4.93
N ILE A 242 9.46 17.05 -4.02
CA ILE A 242 9.16 17.05 -2.59
C ILE A 242 7.77 17.64 -2.30
N ILE A 243 7.50 18.83 -2.81
CA ILE A 243 6.24 19.55 -2.52
C ILE A 243 5.03 18.80 -3.12
N THR A 244 5.21 18.17 -4.27
CA THR A 244 4.15 17.40 -4.93
C THR A 244 3.85 16.08 -4.22
N ILE A 245 4.90 15.39 -3.77
CA ILE A 245 4.78 14.00 -3.27
C ILE A 245 4.52 13.95 -1.77
N ALA A 246 5.15 14.83 -0.98
CA ALA A 246 5.03 14.77 0.48
C ALA A 246 3.57 14.82 1.00
N PRO A 247 2.64 15.62 0.42
CA PRO A 247 1.24 15.65 0.87
C PRO A 247 0.47 14.33 0.66
N ILE A 248 0.91 13.44 -0.26
CA ILE A 248 0.30 12.13 -0.48
C ILE A 248 0.40 11.27 0.80
N SER A 249 1.43 11.50 1.62
CA SER A 249 1.61 10.81 2.89
C SER A 249 0.41 10.94 3.84
N LEU A 250 -0.38 12.01 3.75
CA LEU A 250 -1.59 12.15 4.56
C LEU A 250 -2.64 11.08 4.23
N ALA A 251 -2.79 10.73 2.94
CA ALA A 251 -3.70 9.67 2.52
C ALA A 251 -3.19 8.29 2.97
N THR A 252 -1.89 8.05 2.85
CA THR A 252 -1.29 6.76 3.22
C THR A 252 -1.17 6.56 4.74
N VAL A 253 -1.04 7.63 5.51
CA VAL A 253 -1.16 7.56 6.99
C VAL A 253 -2.56 7.14 7.40
N VAL A 254 -3.59 7.62 6.70
CA VAL A 254 -4.97 7.20 6.90
C VAL A 254 -5.15 5.71 6.61
N GLU A 255 -4.60 5.24 5.49
CA GLU A 255 -4.59 3.83 5.10
C GLU A 255 -3.90 2.98 6.19
N HIS A 256 -2.69 3.38 6.61
CA HIS A 256 -1.94 2.70 7.68
C HIS A 256 -2.74 2.57 8.98
N ILE A 257 -3.41 3.65 9.41
CA ILE A 257 -4.24 3.62 10.63
C ILE A 257 -5.37 2.59 10.47
N GLY A 258 -6.05 2.57 9.32
CA GLY A 258 -7.10 1.60 9.01
C GLY A 258 -6.58 0.16 9.07
N ASP A 259 -5.41 -0.10 8.47
CA ASP A 259 -4.78 -1.42 8.48
C ASP A 259 -4.41 -1.89 9.89
N ILE A 260 -3.85 -1.00 10.72
CA ILE A 260 -3.52 -1.35 12.11
C ILE A 260 -4.78 -1.65 12.92
N CYS A 261 -5.88 -0.94 12.69
CA CYS A 261 -7.17 -1.25 13.30
C CYS A 261 -7.70 -2.62 12.81
N ALA A 262 -7.64 -2.89 11.50
CA ALA A 262 -8.08 -4.16 10.92
C ALA A 262 -7.26 -5.35 11.44
N ILE A 263 -5.93 -5.21 11.53
CA ILE A 263 -5.04 -6.21 12.13
C ILE A 263 -5.41 -6.42 13.61
N SER A 264 -5.64 -5.33 14.35
CA SER A 264 -6.01 -5.38 15.77
C SER A 264 -7.29 -6.17 15.99
N SER A 265 -8.32 -5.90 15.18
CA SER A 265 -9.59 -6.61 15.20
C SER A 265 -9.43 -8.09 14.82
N THR A 266 -8.65 -8.39 13.79
CA THR A 266 -8.41 -9.77 13.32
C THR A 266 -7.68 -10.60 14.36
N VAL A 267 -6.69 -10.02 15.03
CA VAL A 267 -5.85 -10.71 16.02
C VAL A 267 -6.48 -10.73 17.41
N GLY A 268 -7.42 -9.83 17.69
CA GLY A 268 -8.01 -9.65 19.02
C GLY A 268 -7.06 -8.94 20.00
N LYS A 269 -6.11 -8.12 19.49
CA LYS A 269 -5.17 -7.33 20.31
C LYS A 269 -5.18 -5.88 19.91
N ASN A 270 -5.16 -4.96 20.87
CA ASN A 270 -5.19 -3.53 20.61
C ASN A 270 -3.80 -2.96 20.26
N TYR A 271 -3.40 -3.05 18.98
CA TYR A 271 -2.12 -2.50 18.52
C TYR A 271 -2.09 -0.97 18.41
N VAL A 272 -3.25 -0.33 18.44
CA VAL A 272 -3.36 1.13 18.50
C VAL A 272 -2.88 1.66 19.85
N ALA A 273 -3.10 0.87 20.93
CA ALA A 273 -2.64 1.21 22.28
C ALA A 273 -1.23 0.67 22.56
N ASP A 274 -0.96 -0.60 22.21
CA ASP A 274 0.33 -1.29 22.43
C ASP A 274 0.75 -2.07 21.18
N PRO A 275 1.81 -1.68 20.47
CA PRO A 275 2.88 -0.73 20.80
C PRO A 275 2.49 0.75 20.63
N GLY A 276 1.29 1.04 20.13
CA GLY A 276 0.79 2.38 19.88
C GLY A 276 1.04 2.88 18.46
N LEU A 277 0.08 3.66 17.92
CA LEU A 277 0.14 4.21 16.56
C LEU A 277 1.42 5.03 16.31
N HIS A 278 1.97 5.69 17.33
CA HIS A 278 3.21 6.42 17.17
C HIS A 278 4.39 5.52 16.76
N ARG A 279 4.46 4.26 17.24
CA ARG A 279 5.52 3.32 16.85
C ARG A 279 5.25 2.69 15.49
N THR A 280 3.99 2.35 15.18
CA THR A 280 3.65 1.79 13.88
C THR A 280 3.88 2.79 12.75
N LEU A 281 3.51 4.07 12.96
CA LEU A 281 3.79 5.15 12.01
C LEU A 281 5.30 5.42 11.83
N VAL A 282 6.10 5.40 12.91
CA VAL A 282 7.56 5.50 12.79
C VAL A 282 8.11 4.33 11.98
N GLY A 283 7.62 3.11 12.23
CA GLY A 283 8.05 1.91 11.51
C GLY A 283 7.76 2.00 10.02
N ASP A 284 6.55 2.38 9.66
CA ASP A 284 6.11 2.51 8.27
C ASP A 284 6.82 3.68 7.55
N GLY A 285 6.90 4.85 8.20
CA GLY A 285 7.60 6.02 7.65
C GLY A 285 9.07 5.78 7.40
N LEU A 286 9.80 5.16 8.35
CA LEU A 286 11.21 4.82 8.16
C LEU A 286 11.41 3.72 7.11
N ALA A 287 10.51 2.73 7.02
CA ALA A 287 10.54 1.72 5.97
C ALA A 287 10.36 2.36 4.59
N THR A 288 9.40 3.29 4.46
CA THR A 288 9.16 4.07 3.24
C THR A 288 10.37 4.93 2.88
N THR A 289 10.91 5.69 3.84
CA THR A 289 12.09 6.54 3.61
C THR A 289 13.28 5.70 3.15
N MET A 290 13.57 4.61 3.84
CA MET A 290 14.67 3.71 3.49
C MET A 290 14.48 3.11 2.09
N ALA A 291 13.31 2.57 1.78
CA ALA A 291 13.01 1.98 0.48
C ALA A 291 13.22 3.01 -0.65
N ALA A 292 12.65 4.18 -0.53
CA ALA A 292 12.71 5.23 -1.53
C ALA A 292 14.14 5.78 -1.73
N LEU A 293 14.92 5.97 -0.67
CA LEU A 293 16.32 6.39 -0.79
C LEU A 293 17.16 5.43 -1.65
N PHE A 294 16.85 4.13 -1.62
CA PHE A 294 17.54 3.12 -2.42
C PHE A 294 16.86 2.81 -3.75
N GLY A 295 15.86 3.59 -4.18
CA GLY A 295 15.23 3.45 -5.49
C GLY A 295 14.13 2.38 -5.54
N ALA A 296 13.57 1.99 -4.40
CA ALA A 296 12.36 1.20 -4.30
C ALA A 296 11.12 2.11 -4.10
N PRO A 297 9.90 1.62 -4.38
CA PRO A 297 8.68 2.36 -4.07
C PRO A 297 8.47 2.53 -2.56
N ALA A 298 7.58 3.47 -2.19
CA ALA A 298 7.10 3.62 -0.83
C ALA A 298 6.59 2.30 -0.28
N ASN A 299 6.85 2.02 0.98
CA ASN A 299 6.22 0.91 1.68
C ASN A 299 4.91 1.33 2.34
N THR A 300 4.02 0.37 2.57
CA THR A 300 2.80 0.51 3.39
C THR A 300 2.42 -0.85 3.95
N THR A 301 1.60 -0.87 5.00
CA THR A 301 1.02 -2.10 5.54
C THR A 301 0.06 -2.75 4.54
N TYR A 302 0.01 -4.10 4.54
CA TYR A 302 -0.77 -4.86 3.55
C TYR A 302 -1.98 -5.56 4.16
N GLY A 303 -3.16 -5.16 3.70
CA GLY A 303 -4.44 -5.80 4.03
C GLY A 303 -4.55 -7.25 3.54
N GLU A 304 -3.89 -7.59 2.42
CA GLU A 304 -3.82 -8.95 1.88
C GLU A 304 -3.23 -9.93 2.90
N ASN A 305 -2.18 -9.52 3.59
CA ASN A 305 -1.56 -10.32 4.64
C ASN A 305 -2.45 -10.44 5.88
N THR A 306 -3.27 -9.44 6.17
CA THR A 306 -4.31 -9.53 7.22
C THR A 306 -5.35 -10.59 6.86
N GLY A 307 -5.71 -10.72 5.58
CA GLY A 307 -6.55 -11.83 5.09
C GLY A 307 -5.95 -13.21 5.34
N VAL A 308 -4.63 -13.36 5.18
CA VAL A 308 -3.93 -14.62 5.52
C VAL A 308 -3.98 -14.90 7.02
N LEU A 309 -3.78 -13.88 7.86
CA LEU A 309 -3.91 -14.01 9.32
C LEU A 309 -5.30 -14.52 9.69
N ALA A 310 -6.36 -13.93 9.13
CA ALA A 310 -7.74 -14.30 9.40
C ALA A 310 -8.05 -15.75 9.00
N LEU A 311 -7.51 -16.21 7.86
CA LEU A 311 -7.74 -17.57 7.35
C LEU A 311 -6.90 -18.64 8.06
N SER A 312 -5.63 -18.34 8.34
CA SER A 312 -4.72 -19.29 9.00
C SER A 312 -4.92 -19.36 10.51
N LYS A 313 -5.51 -18.32 11.10
CA LYS A 313 -5.61 -18.08 12.54
C LYS A 313 -4.26 -18.13 13.27
N VAL A 314 -3.15 -17.91 12.57
CA VAL A 314 -1.79 -17.85 13.12
C VAL A 314 -1.35 -16.39 13.15
N TYR A 315 -1.27 -15.83 14.35
CA TYR A 315 -1.08 -14.40 14.59
C TYR A 315 0.33 -14.06 15.10
N ASP A 316 1.26 -15.02 15.08
CA ASP A 316 2.64 -14.77 15.48
C ASP A 316 3.42 -13.98 14.44
N PRO A 317 3.95 -12.80 14.78
CA PRO A 317 4.79 -12.01 13.87
C PRO A 317 6.04 -12.74 13.34
N LYS A 318 6.45 -13.87 13.93
CA LYS A 318 7.55 -14.70 13.43
C LYS A 318 7.30 -15.18 12.01
N VAL A 319 6.06 -15.53 11.67
CA VAL A 319 5.68 -16.00 10.34
C VAL A 319 5.83 -14.91 9.29
N ILE A 320 5.46 -13.69 9.64
CA ILE A 320 5.63 -12.51 8.76
C ILE A 320 7.12 -12.21 8.54
N ARG A 321 7.96 -12.35 9.59
CA ARG A 321 9.43 -12.19 9.43
C ARG A 321 10.04 -13.25 8.53
N LEU A 322 9.52 -14.48 8.53
CA LEU A 322 9.95 -15.50 7.58
C LEU A 322 9.58 -15.11 6.14
N ALA A 323 8.37 -14.60 5.91
CA ALA A 323 7.99 -14.07 4.61
C ALA A 323 8.91 -12.93 4.15
N ALA A 324 9.27 -12.02 5.07
CA ALA A 324 10.21 -10.94 4.80
C ALA A 324 11.61 -11.46 4.41
N LEU A 325 12.11 -12.49 5.09
CA LEU A 325 13.38 -13.15 4.75
C LEU A 325 13.31 -13.81 3.37
N PHE A 326 12.20 -14.46 3.03
CA PHE A 326 12.02 -15.04 1.69
C PHE A 326 12.00 -13.97 0.60
N ALA A 327 11.36 -12.81 0.85
CA ALA A 327 11.38 -11.69 -0.08
C ALA A 327 12.82 -11.15 -0.29
N ILE A 328 13.61 -11.02 0.78
CA ILE A 328 15.01 -10.64 0.71
C ILE A 328 15.82 -11.66 -0.11
N ILE A 329 15.67 -12.95 0.15
CA ILE A 329 16.39 -13.99 -0.61
C ILE A 329 16.02 -13.90 -2.10
N LEU A 330 14.73 -13.74 -2.40
CA LEU A 330 14.23 -13.67 -3.77
C LEU A 330 14.73 -12.42 -4.51
N SER A 331 15.03 -11.34 -3.81
CA SER A 331 15.56 -10.11 -4.40
C SER A 331 16.94 -10.27 -5.05
N PHE A 332 17.72 -11.28 -4.66
CA PHE A 332 19.01 -11.58 -5.24
C PHE A 332 18.94 -12.45 -6.50
N CYS A 333 17.73 -12.70 -7.04
CA CYS A 333 17.52 -13.45 -8.26
C CYS A 333 17.04 -12.51 -9.40
N PRO A 334 17.94 -11.89 -10.20
CA PRO A 334 17.55 -11.02 -11.32
C PRO A 334 16.67 -11.73 -12.35
N LYS A 335 16.85 -13.01 -12.56
CA LYS A 335 16.01 -13.81 -13.47
C LYS A 335 14.55 -13.81 -13.05
N PHE A 336 14.29 -13.82 -11.76
CA PHE A 336 12.95 -13.70 -11.23
C PHE A 336 12.37 -12.27 -11.46
N ALA A 337 13.17 -11.23 -11.25
CA ALA A 337 12.77 -9.86 -11.55
C ALA A 337 12.49 -9.66 -13.06
N ALA A 338 13.29 -10.30 -13.91
CA ALA A 338 13.12 -10.29 -15.37
C ALA A 338 11.75 -10.84 -15.82
N LEU A 339 11.27 -11.91 -15.19
CA LEU A 339 9.92 -12.44 -15.44
C LEU A 339 8.83 -11.39 -15.18
N ILE A 340 9.00 -10.57 -14.14
CA ILE A 340 8.05 -9.55 -13.76
C ILE A 340 8.13 -8.33 -14.70
N VAL A 341 9.34 -7.87 -15.01
CA VAL A 341 9.56 -6.74 -15.94
C VAL A 341 9.05 -7.08 -17.35
N ALA A 342 9.16 -8.34 -17.76
CA ALA A 342 8.67 -8.79 -19.07
C ALA A 342 7.14 -9.03 -19.11
N MET A 343 6.43 -8.87 -17.98
CA MET A 343 4.99 -9.14 -17.89
C MET A 343 4.20 -8.26 -18.89
N PRO A 344 3.26 -8.85 -19.65
CA PRO A 344 2.41 -8.10 -20.56
C PRO A 344 1.58 -7.05 -19.86
N ALA A 345 1.49 -5.84 -20.44
CA ALA A 345 0.71 -4.74 -19.86
C ALA A 345 -0.76 -5.14 -19.58
N ALA A 346 -1.37 -5.94 -20.45
CA ALA A 346 -2.73 -6.40 -20.27
C ALA A 346 -2.91 -7.32 -19.05
N THR A 347 -1.91 -8.15 -18.72
CA THR A 347 -1.89 -8.93 -17.46
C THR A 347 -1.87 -7.99 -16.25
N MET A 348 -0.96 -7.01 -16.25
CA MET A 348 -0.90 -5.98 -15.21
C MET A 348 -2.22 -5.24 -15.09
N GLY A 349 -2.80 -4.81 -16.22
CA GLY A 349 -4.07 -4.08 -16.26
C GLY A 349 -5.23 -4.86 -15.64
N GLY A 350 -5.42 -6.11 -16.05
CA GLY A 350 -6.50 -6.96 -15.55
C GLY A 350 -6.42 -7.20 -14.05
N VAL A 351 -5.23 -7.53 -13.54
CA VAL A 351 -5.00 -7.73 -12.09
C VAL A 351 -5.17 -6.43 -11.32
N SER A 352 -4.60 -5.32 -11.82
CA SER A 352 -4.71 -3.99 -11.20
C SER A 352 -6.15 -3.53 -11.09
N LEU A 353 -6.97 -3.77 -12.12
CA LEU A 353 -8.37 -3.36 -12.12
C LEU A 353 -9.14 -4.01 -10.96
N VAL A 354 -8.93 -5.30 -10.72
CA VAL A 354 -9.52 -5.99 -9.58
C VAL A 354 -8.96 -5.46 -8.26
N LEU A 355 -7.64 -5.30 -8.17
CA LEU A 355 -6.97 -4.85 -6.95
C LEU A 355 -7.42 -3.44 -6.54
N TYR A 356 -7.46 -2.49 -7.49
CA TYR A 356 -7.91 -1.12 -7.22
C TYR A 356 -9.38 -1.06 -6.82
N GLY A 357 -10.22 -1.90 -7.47
CA GLY A 357 -11.60 -2.08 -7.05
C GLY A 357 -11.74 -2.61 -5.62
N MET A 358 -10.89 -3.57 -5.23
CA MET A 358 -10.88 -4.10 -3.86
C MET A 358 -10.42 -3.05 -2.84
N ILE A 359 -9.40 -2.23 -3.15
CA ILE A 359 -9.00 -1.10 -2.29
C ILE A 359 -10.19 -0.15 -2.07
N SER A 360 -10.90 0.22 -3.15
CA SER A 360 -12.10 1.06 -3.03
C SER A 360 -13.19 0.41 -2.17
N ALA A 361 -13.40 -0.89 -2.31
CA ALA A 361 -14.37 -1.64 -1.52
C ALA A 361 -14.00 -1.67 -0.02
N VAL A 362 -12.72 -1.71 0.33
CA VAL A 362 -12.26 -1.56 1.72
C VAL A 362 -12.64 -0.18 2.28
N GLY A 363 -12.52 0.89 1.50
CA GLY A 363 -12.99 2.22 1.89
C GLY A 363 -14.51 2.27 2.12
N VAL A 364 -15.30 1.63 1.26
CA VAL A 364 -16.76 1.49 1.46
C VAL A 364 -17.05 0.72 2.74
N ARG A 365 -16.37 -0.40 2.96
CA ARG A 365 -16.49 -1.20 4.17
C ARG A 365 -16.19 -0.36 5.42
N ASN A 366 -15.13 0.46 5.41
CA ASN A 366 -14.78 1.36 6.52
C ASN A 366 -15.95 2.29 6.87
N VAL A 367 -16.59 2.89 5.87
CA VAL A 367 -17.76 3.77 6.06
C VAL A 367 -18.95 3.02 6.65
N VAL A 368 -19.25 1.81 6.14
CA VAL A 368 -20.42 1.01 6.54
C VAL A 368 -20.24 0.44 7.94
N GLU A 369 -19.10 -0.18 8.24
CA GLU A 369 -18.83 -0.79 9.55
C GLU A 369 -18.80 0.24 10.68
N ASN A 370 -18.39 1.47 10.38
CA ASN A 370 -18.38 2.56 11.34
C ASN A 370 -19.70 3.36 11.38
N ASN A 371 -20.76 2.88 10.72
CA ASN A 371 -22.10 3.48 10.73
C ASN A 371 -22.09 4.98 10.42
N VAL A 372 -21.32 5.42 9.42
CA VAL A 372 -21.27 6.82 9.01
C VAL A 372 -22.64 7.25 8.51
N ASP A 373 -23.24 8.25 9.19
CA ASP A 373 -24.58 8.74 8.87
C ASP A 373 -24.56 9.76 7.73
N PHE A 374 -24.89 9.33 6.54
CA PHE A 374 -25.00 10.21 5.35
C PHE A 374 -26.33 10.98 5.27
N THR A 375 -27.25 10.86 6.23
CA THR A 375 -28.40 11.76 6.31
C THR A 375 -28.00 13.15 6.80
N LYS A 376 -26.82 13.26 7.44
CA LYS A 376 -26.27 14.53 7.92
C LYS A 376 -25.56 15.28 6.79
N SER A 377 -26.03 16.49 6.48
CA SER A 377 -25.45 17.34 5.43
C SER A 377 -23.95 17.55 5.59
N ARG A 378 -23.45 17.63 6.84
CA ARG A 378 -22.02 17.74 7.13
C ARG A 378 -21.22 16.56 6.55
N ASN A 379 -21.66 15.35 6.82
CA ASN A 379 -20.98 14.14 6.38
C ASN A 379 -21.05 14.02 4.85
N VAL A 380 -22.21 14.31 4.26
CA VAL A 380 -22.34 14.35 2.80
C VAL A 380 -21.35 15.33 2.16
N LEU A 381 -21.23 16.55 2.71
CA LEU A 381 -20.32 17.57 2.16
C LEU A 381 -18.85 17.19 2.30
N VAL A 382 -18.43 16.62 3.45
CA VAL A 382 -17.05 16.15 3.63
C VAL A 382 -16.71 15.06 2.63
N ALA A 383 -17.56 14.06 2.49
CA ALA A 383 -17.34 12.96 1.53
C ALA A 383 -17.38 13.45 0.07
N ALA A 384 -18.34 14.32 -0.28
CA ALA A 384 -18.47 14.89 -1.62
C ALA A 384 -17.23 15.68 -2.03
N MET A 385 -16.69 16.51 -1.13
CA MET A 385 -15.47 17.27 -1.44
C MET A 385 -14.25 16.37 -1.56
N ILE A 386 -14.10 15.36 -0.70
CA ILE A 386 -12.99 14.38 -0.83
C ILE A 386 -13.08 13.66 -2.18
N MET A 387 -14.22 13.06 -2.48
CA MET A 387 -14.38 12.26 -3.70
C MET A 387 -14.32 13.13 -4.97
N GLY A 388 -14.99 14.28 -4.96
CA GLY A 388 -15.00 15.19 -6.08
C GLY A 388 -13.62 15.74 -6.41
N LEU A 389 -12.84 16.17 -5.40
CA LEU A 389 -11.49 16.67 -5.61
C LEU A 389 -10.51 15.55 -5.99
N ALA A 390 -10.57 14.40 -5.32
CA ALA A 390 -9.68 13.28 -5.63
C ALA A 390 -9.83 12.83 -7.09
N VAL A 391 -11.06 12.56 -7.52
CA VAL A 391 -11.34 12.06 -8.86
C VAL A 391 -11.21 13.18 -9.89
N GLY A 392 -11.84 14.34 -9.65
CA GLY A 392 -11.87 15.46 -10.58
C GLY A 392 -10.47 16.00 -10.90
N VAL A 393 -9.63 16.20 -9.88
CA VAL A 393 -8.24 16.65 -10.08
C VAL A 393 -7.42 15.58 -10.78
N THR A 394 -7.55 14.30 -10.39
CA THR A 394 -6.79 13.21 -11.01
C THR A 394 -7.08 13.08 -12.50
N TYR A 395 -8.34 13.23 -12.94
CA TYR A 395 -8.71 13.14 -14.36
C TYR A 395 -8.28 14.36 -15.18
N ASN A 396 -8.12 15.52 -14.55
CA ASN A 396 -7.66 16.75 -15.21
C ASN A 396 -6.15 17.00 -15.06
N GLY A 397 -5.41 16.07 -14.44
CA GLY A 397 -4.02 16.21 -14.09
C GLY A 397 -3.85 16.61 -12.63
N ALA A 398 -2.99 17.55 -12.32
CA ALA A 398 -2.78 18.06 -10.97
C ALA A 398 -3.17 19.54 -10.88
N ILE A 399 -3.41 20.05 -9.67
CA ILE A 399 -3.51 21.51 -9.48
C ILE A 399 -2.10 22.07 -9.51
N VAL A 400 -1.76 22.78 -10.57
CA VAL A 400 -0.43 23.32 -10.80
C VAL A 400 -0.39 24.79 -10.42
N ILE A 401 0.49 25.13 -9.47
CA ILE A 401 0.67 26.50 -8.96
C ILE A 401 2.15 26.88 -9.15
N PRO A 402 2.48 27.75 -10.13
CA PRO A 402 3.85 28.25 -10.28
C PRO A 402 4.16 29.30 -9.20
N VAL A 403 5.24 29.10 -8.45
CA VAL A 403 5.70 30.05 -7.41
C VAL A 403 7.20 30.23 -7.52
N GLY A 404 7.68 31.40 -7.92
CA GLY A 404 9.08 31.77 -7.86
C GLY A 404 10.07 30.81 -8.54
N GLY A 405 9.71 30.24 -9.70
CA GLY A 405 10.55 29.29 -10.45
C GLY A 405 10.39 27.82 -10.00
N VAL A 406 9.58 27.57 -8.98
CA VAL A 406 9.21 26.22 -8.52
C VAL A 406 7.76 25.92 -8.93
N THR A 407 7.50 24.69 -9.35
CA THR A 407 6.15 24.24 -9.69
C THR A 407 5.58 23.44 -8.54
N ILE A 408 4.54 23.96 -7.89
CA ILE A 408 3.76 23.18 -6.91
C ILE A 408 2.69 22.42 -7.69
N SER A 409 2.77 21.10 -7.70
CA SER A 409 1.79 20.24 -8.37
C SER A 409 1.12 19.37 -7.34
N LEU A 410 -0.14 19.66 -7.01
CA LEU A 410 -0.90 18.91 -6.01
C LEU A 410 -1.77 17.85 -6.68
N SER A 411 -1.49 16.58 -6.37
CA SER A 411 -2.30 15.46 -6.86
C SER A 411 -3.71 15.48 -6.25
N GLY A 412 -4.67 14.86 -6.96
CA GLY A 412 -6.05 14.78 -6.50
C GLY A 412 -6.18 14.18 -5.10
N LEU A 413 -5.42 13.12 -4.79
CA LEU A 413 -5.43 12.49 -3.47
C LEU A 413 -4.86 13.40 -2.38
N ALA A 414 -3.79 14.14 -2.66
CA ALA A 414 -3.20 15.08 -1.70
C ALA A 414 -4.18 16.21 -1.36
N VAL A 415 -4.80 16.81 -2.38
CA VAL A 415 -5.80 17.87 -2.19
C VAL A 415 -7.02 17.35 -1.43
N ALA A 416 -7.53 16.19 -1.80
CA ALA A 416 -8.69 15.57 -1.16
C ALA A 416 -8.43 15.27 0.32
N ALA A 417 -7.26 14.73 0.65
CA ALA A 417 -6.89 14.45 2.04
C ALA A 417 -6.80 15.74 2.87
N LEU A 418 -6.10 16.76 2.35
CA LEU A 418 -5.98 18.07 3.02
C LEU A 418 -7.35 18.71 3.25
N VAL A 419 -8.18 18.79 2.20
CA VAL A 419 -9.51 19.41 2.28
C VAL A 419 -10.44 18.61 3.18
N GLY A 420 -10.42 17.28 3.10
CA GLY A 420 -11.24 16.42 3.96
C GLY A 420 -10.91 16.57 5.44
N ILE A 421 -9.63 16.57 5.79
CA ILE A 421 -9.16 16.79 7.17
C ILE A 421 -9.54 18.19 7.66
N LEU A 422 -9.31 19.22 6.83
CA LEU A 422 -9.62 20.61 7.17
C LEU A 422 -11.13 20.82 7.36
N MET A 423 -11.95 20.34 6.44
CA MET A 423 -13.42 20.43 6.55
C MET A 423 -13.91 19.70 7.80
N ASN A 424 -13.40 18.50 8.06
CA ASN A 424 -13.73 17.79 9.29
C ASN A 424 -13.30 18.55 10.54
N ALA A 425 -12.19 19.30 10.51
CA ALA A 425 -11.73 20.10 11.63
C ALA A 425 -12.63 21.32 11.90
N VAL A 426 -13.06 22.02 10.84
CA VAL A 426 -13.77 23.32 10.91
C VAL A 426 -15.28 23.15 11.03
N LEU A 427 -15.89 22.21 10.31
CA LEU A 427 -17.35 22.06 10.29
C LEU A 427 -17.89 21.58 11.64
N PRO A 428 -18.98 22.20 12.15
CA PRO A 428 -19.65 21.78 13.39
C PRO A 428 -20.40 20.46 13.21
N GLY A 429 -20.91 19.87 14.31
CA GLY A 429 -21.76 18.67 14.27
C GLY A 429 -20.97 17.36 14.12
N LYS A 430 -19.77 17.28 14.72
CA LYS A 430 -19.02 16.03 14.82
C LYS A 430 -19.80 15.03 15.65
N ASP A 431 -20.06 13.86 15.07
CA ASP A 431 -20.92 12.83 15.64
C ASP A 431 -20.22 11.49 15.87
N TYR A 432 -18.98 11.39 15.43
CA TYR A 432 -18.20 10.15 15.57
C TYR A 432 -17.34 10.18 16.84
N GLU A 433 -17.56 9.19 17.70
CA GLU A 433 -16.77 8.96 18.91
C GLU A 433 -16.02 7.62 18.79
N PHE A 434 -14.70 7.70 18.85
CA PHE A 434 -13.85 6.50 18.82
C PHE A 434 -14.04 5.64 20.06
N GLY A 435 -14.17 4.32 19.86
CA GLY A 435 -14.30 3.32 20.93
C GLY A 435 -15.75 3.02 21.32
N THR A 436 -16.75 3.55 20.61
CA THR A 436 -18.17 3.24 20.84
C THR A 436 -18.75 2.21 19.88
N ASN A 437 -18.07 1.94 18.76
CA ASN A 437 -18.52 1.00 17.75
C ASN A 437 -17.76 -0.34 17.84
N GLU A 438 -18.48 -1.42 18.15
CA GLU A 438 -17.89 -2.77 18.32
C GLU A 438 -17.56 -3.48 17.01
N LEU A 439 -18.05 -2.99 15.86
CA LEU A 439 -17.99 -3.70 14.57
C LEU A 439 -17.03 -3.08 13.55
N GLY A 440 -16.59 -1.85 13.76
CA GLY A 440 -15.73 -1.11 12.83
C GLY A 440 -14.23 -1.19 13.17
N ASP A 441 -13.44 -0.35 12.51
CA ASP A 441 -12.01 -0.10 12.81
C ASP A 441 -11.79 0.29 14.28
N THR A 442 -12.86 0.59 14.96
CA THR A 442 -12.94 1.02 16.35
C THR A 442 -13.38 -0.07 17.31
N ALA A 443 -13.56 -1.31 16.88
CA ALA A 443 -13.62 -2.47 17.80
C ALA A 443 -12.41 -2.50 18.76
N VAL A 444 -11.42 -1.69 18.45
CA VAL A 444 -10.26 -1.38 19.29
C VAL A 444 -10.64 -0.30 20.28
N ASN A 445 -10.76 -0.65 21.53
CA ASN A 445 -11.03 0.32 22.59
C ASN A 445 -9.81 1.21 22.86
N PHE A 446 -9.84 2.46 22.33
CA PHE A 446 -8.76 3.44 22.51
C PHE A 446 -8.58 3.91 23.98
N GLY A 447 -9.50 3.58 24.88
CA GLY A 447 -9.51 4.04 26.26
C GLY A 447 -9.04 3.03 27.29
N THR A 448 -8.92 1.75 26.97
CA THR A 448 -8.39 0.74 27.88
C THR A 448 -6.89 0.63 27.76
N ARG A 449 -6.18 0.76 28.88
CA ARG A 449 -4.80 0.29 28.98
C ARG A 449 -4.77 -1.20 28.65
N ALA A 450 -3.78 -1.62 27.87
CA ALA A 450 -3.50 -3.03 27.71
C ALA A 450 -3.24 -3.62 29.12
N GLU A 451 -4.11 -4.50 29.58
CA GLU A 451 -3.82 -5.37 30.70
C GLU A 451 -2.87 -6.48 30.26
#